data_7251d4a3fad38be226fb9273f1686862
#
_entry.id   7251d4a3fad38be226fb9273f1686862
#
_cell.length_a   1.000
_cell.length_b   1.000
_cell.length_c   1.000
_cell.angle_alpha   90.00
_cell.angle_beta   90.00
_cell.angle_gamma   90.00
#
_symmetry.space_group_name_H-M   'P 1'
#
loop_
_entity.id
_entity.type
_entity.pdbx_description
1 polymer ?
#
loop_
_entity_poly.entity_id
_entity_poly.type
_entity_poly.pdbx_seq_one_letter_code
_entity_poly.pdbx_strand_id
1 'polypeptide(L)'
;MRVRGVLVALAFALFCAAPAAAQSPYISPGISPPGANDWSCHPSAAHPYPVVLVHGTFGDMTVSWNLISPRLKQAGYCVFALDYGHRGTDLMEGSAAQLRDFVNRVLAATGARKVSLVGHSQGGMMPRYYLKFLGGAGKVDDLIGLAPSNHGTSNPGALLLDGAGACDSCGQQATGSAFLTNLNAGDETPGSVSYTVVETRYDEVVIPYTSAFLSGANTTNVLLQSRCPLDVSEHLSIIYDAVALRWVENALGRSGPADPSFRPSCLPL
;
A
#
# COMPACT_ATOMS: atom_id res chain seq x y z
N MET A 1 -8.79 75.68 -26.49
CA MET A 1 -9.25 74.61 -25.58
C MET A 1 -8.89 73.27 -26.20
N ARG A 2 -7.91 72.53 -25.62
CA ARG A 2 -7.53 71.18 -26.10
C ARG A 2 -8.01 70.19 -25.02
N VAL A 3 -8.99 69.35 -25.46
CA VAL A 3 -9.50 68.27 -24.62
C VAL A 3 -8.53 67.05 -24.78
N ARG A 4 -7.90 66.60 -23.70
CA ARG A 4 -7.10 65.39 -23.65
C ARG A 4 -8.01 64.26 -23.24
N GLY A 5 -8.25 63.33 -24.18
CA GLY A 5 -8.91 62.06 -23.89
C GLY A 5 -7.95 61.11 -23.18
N VAL A 6 -8.38 60.61 -22.04
CA VAL A 6 -7.69 59.54 -21.31
C VAL A 6 -8.29 58.21 -21.73
N LEU A 7 -7.48 57.38 -22.39
CA LEU A 7 -7.82 55.98 -22.70
C LEU A 7 -7.49 55.13 -21.49
N VAL A 8 -8.51 54.58 -20.84
CA VAL A 8 -8.36 53.56 -19.79
C VAL A 8 -8.38 52.21 -20.49
N ALA A 9 -7.24 51.54 -20.53
CA ALA A 9 -7.14 50.16 -20.98
C ALA A 9 -7.53 49.20 -19.85
N LEU A 10 -8.70 48.56 -19.96
CA LEU A 10 -9.07 47.40 -19.08
C LEU A 10 -8.33 46.17 -19.57
N ALA A 11 -7.37 45.71 -18.79
CA ALA A 11 -6.75 44.41 -18.98
C ALA A 11 -7.66 43.33 -18.36
N PHE A 12 -8.34 42.55 -19.22
CA PHE A 12 -9.00 41.32 -18.81
C PHE A 12 -7.96 40.21 -18.59
N ALA A 13 -7.67 39.89 -17.30
CA ALA A 13 -6.91 38.70 -16.96
C ALA A 13 -7.83 37.47 -17.13
N LEU A 14 -7.68 36.74 -18.25
CA LEU A 14 -8.26 35.40 -18.36
C LEU A 14 -7.54 34.46 -17.39
N PHE A 15 -8.18 34.17 -16.27
CA PHE A 15 -7.82 33.02 -15.45
C PHE A 15 -8.29 31.76 -16.19
N CYS A 16 -7.37 31.08 -16.87
CA CYS A 16 -7.57 29.71 -17.29
C CYS A 16 -7.53 28.84 -16.04
N ALA A 17 -8.69 28.59 -15.42
CA ALA A 17 -8.86 27.53 -14.47
C ALA A 17 -8.68 26.21 -15.23
N ALA A 18 -7.58 25.50 -14.98
CA ALA A 18 -7.44 24.12 -15.45
C ALA A 18 -8.62 23.31 -14.91
N PRO A 19 -9.29 22.50 -15.75
CA PRO A 19 -10.35 21.63 -15.25
C PRO A 19 -9.73 20.72 -14.19
N ALA A 20 -10.25 20.78 -12.97
CA ALA A 20 -10.01 19.77 -11.97
C ALA A 20 -10.51 18.46 -12.60
N ALA A 21 -9.59 17.52 -12.85
CA ALA A 21 -9.96 16.19 -13.29
C ALA A 21 -10.92 15.64 -12.24
N ALA A 22 -12.19 15.52 -12.60
CA ALA A 22 -13.20 14.91 -11.77
C ALA A 22 -12.76 13.45 -11.63
N GLN A 23 -12.19 13.10 -10.46
CA GLN A 23 -11.97 11.71 -10.11
C GLN A 23 -13.35 11.07 -10.07
N SER A 24 -13.62 10.17 -11.02
CA SER A 24 -14.80 9.34 -10.96
C SER A 24 -14.75 8.61 -9.63
N PRO A 25 -15.83 8.67 -8.82
CA PRO A 25 -15.86 7.90 -7.59
C PRO A 25 -15.77 6.43 -7.99
N TYR A 26 -14.63 5.79 -7.68
CA TYR A 26 -14.48 4.36 -7.88
C TYR A 26 -15.48 3.66 -6.96
N ILE A 27 -16.52 3.10 -7.54
CA ILE A 27 -17.45 2.25 -6.81
C ILE A 27 -16.84 0.85 -6.86
N SER A 28 -16.22 0.44 -5.75
CA SER A 28 -15.73 -0.90 -5.60
C SER A 28 -16.87 -1.92 -5.82
N PRO A 29 -16.73 -2.85 -6.75
CA PRO A 29 -17.65 -3.98 -6.83
C PRO A 29 -17.36 -5.01 -5.73
N GLY A 30 -16.30 -4.82 -4.93
CA GLY A 30 -15.83 -5.77 -3.94
C GLY A 30 -16.76 -5.88 -2.74
N ILE A 31 -17.02 -7.12 -2.35
CA ILE A 31 -17.63 -7.45 -1.07
C ILE A 31 -16.50 -7.43 -0.03
N SER A 32 -16.76 -6.84 1.12
CA SER A 32 -15.78 -6.87 2.23
C SER A 32 -15.38 -8.30 2.56
N PRO A 33 -14.09 -8.61 2.69
CA PRO A 33 -13.66 -9.94 3.11
C PRO A 33 -14.21 -10.26 4.51
N PRO A 34 -14.40 -11.53 4.85
CA PRO A 34 -14.94 -11.91 6.15
C PRO A 34 -14.15 -11.27 7.30
N GLY A 35 -14.85 -10.62 8.23
CA GLY A 35 -14.25 -9.98 9.39
C GLY A 35 -13.76 -8.54 9.18
N ALA A 36 -13.72 -8.03 7.95
CA ALA A 36 -13.34 -6.64 7.67
C ALA A 36 -14.55 -5.69 7.60
N ASN A 37 -14.22 -4.39 7.70
CA ASN A 37 -15.13 -3.26 7.50
C ASN A 37 -16.32 -3.21 8.47
N ASP A 38 -16.13 -3.72 9.69
CA ASP A 38 -17.02 -3.44 10.81
C ASP A 38 -16.71 -2.03 11.36
N TRP A 39 -17.45 -1.03 10.88
CA TRP A 39 -17.25 0.37 11.23
C TRP A 39 -17.64 0.71 12.67
N SER A 40 -18.25 -0.23 13.41
CA SER A 40 -18.53 -0.13 14.84
C SER A 40 -17.41 -0.75 15.70
N CYS A 41 -16.36 -1.30 15.08
CA CYS A 41 -15.25 -1.92 15.80
C CYS A 41 -14.45 -0.90 16.61
N HIS A 42 -14.22 -1.19 17.88
CA HIS A 42 -13.35 -0.40 18.76
C HIS A 42 -12.07 -1.18 19.07
N PRO A 43 -10.89 -0.61 18.78
CA PRO A 43 -9.61 -1.22 19.11
C PRO A 43 -9.47 -1.47 20.60
N SER A 44 -8.85 -2.61 20.96
CA SER A 44 -8.57 -2.95 22.34
C SER A 44 -7.21 -2.39 22.80
N ALA A 45 -6.94 -2.41 24.10
CA ALA A 45 -5.63 -2.05 24.62
C ALA A 45 -4.50 -2.99 24.15
N ALA A 46 -4.83 -4.26 23.86
CA ALA A 46 -3.88 -5.24 23.31
C ALA A 46 -3.58 -4.98 21.83
N HIS A 47 -4.56 -4.46 21.09
CA HIS A 47 -4.46 -4.14 19.64
C HIS A 47 -4.97 -2.73 19.39
N PRO A 48 -4.18 -1.69 19.76
CA PRO A 48 -4.65 -0.30 19.77
C PRO A 48 -4.80 0.32 18.38
N TYR A 49 -4.24 -0.33 17.34
CA TYR A 49 -4.25 0.17 15.98
C TYR A 49 -5.03 -0.78 15.06
N PRO A 50 -6.06 -0.26 14.35
CA PRO A 50 -6.75 -1.03 13.33
C PRO A 50 -5.80 -1.45 12.22
N VAL A 51 -6.05 -2.61 11.62
CA VAL A 51 -5.31 -3.08 10.44
C VAL A 51 -6.07 -2.72 9.18
N VAL A 52 -5.41 -2.07 8.22
CA VAL A 52 -5.93 -1.75 6.89
C VAL A 52 -5.22 -2.62 5.86
N LEU A 53 -5.99 -3.39 5.10
CA LEU A 53 -5.53 -4.34 4.10
C LEU A 53 -5.59 -3.70 2.70
N VAL A 54 -4.47 -3.70 1.96
CA VAL A 54 -4.27 -2.98 0.69
C VAL A 54 -3.86 -3.97 -0.41
N HIS A 55 -4.77 -4.28 -1.34
CA HIS A 55 -4.54 -5.28 -2.39
C HIS A 55 -3.48 -4.85 -3.42
N GLY A 56 -3.04 -5.78 -4.27
CA GLY A 56 -2.12 -5.53 -5.37
C GLY A 56 -2.83 -5.13 -6.67
N THR A 57 -2.04 -4.88 -7.72
CA THR A 57 -2.51 -4.64 -9.09
C THR A 57 -3.38 -5.79 -9.57
N PHE A 58 -4.50 -5.49 -10.25
CA PHE A 58 -5.54 -6.41 -10.69
C PHE A 58 -6.28 -7.14 -9.57
N GLY A 59 -5.90 -6.93 -8.32
CA GLY A 59 -6.57 -7.48 -7.14
C GLY A 59 -7.85 -6.71 -6.78
N ASP A 60 -8.51 -7.22 -5.76
CA ASP A 60 -9.58 -6.55 -5.03
C ASP A 60 -9.55 -6.99 -3.55
N MET A 61 -10.27 -6.28 -2.70
CA MET A 61 -10.26 -6.59 -1.25
C MET A 61 -10.86 -7.96 -0.93
N THR A 62 -11.80 -8.45 -1.72
CA THR A 62 -12.50 -9.71 -1.46
C THR A 62 -11.56 -10.90 -1.68
N VAL A 63 -10.95 -10.96 -2.87
CA VAL A 63 -10.08 -12.10 -3.26
C VAL A 63 -8.77 -12.07 -2.47
N SER A 64 -8.16 -10.88 -2.33
CA SER A 64 -6.83 -10.78 -1.71
C SER A 64 -6.83 -11.12 -0.22
N TRP A 65 -7.93 -10.91 0.50
CA TRP A 65 -7.91 -10.90 1.96
C TRP A 65 -8.87 -11.88 2.64
N ASN A 66 -9.45 -12.83 1.90
CA ASN A 66 -10.40 -13.79 2.45
C ASN A 66 -9.79 -14.78 3.45
N LEU A 67 -8.46 -14.90 3.53
CA LEU A 67 -7.77 -15.73 4.53
C LEU A 67 -7.25 -14.89 5.71
N ILE A 68 -6.49 -13.82 5.44
CA ILE A 68 -5.85 -13.05 6.50
C ILE A 68 -6.85 -12.22 7.31
N SER A 69 -7.89 -11.66 6.67
CA SER A 69 -8.86 -10.80 7.33
C SER A 69 -9.61 -11.51 8.48
N PRO A 70 -10.25 -12.68 8.28
CA PRO A 70 -10.92 -13.38 9.37
C PRO A 70 -9.95 -13.84 10.47
N ARG A 71 -8.70 -14.16 10.11
CA ARG A 71 -7.67 -14.56 11.08
C ARG A 71 -7.27 -13.39 11.97
N LEU A 72 -7.03 -12.22 11.42
CA LEU A 72 -6.73 -11.02 12.21
C LEU A 72 -7.93 -10.60 13.06
N LYS A 73 -9.15 -10.71 12.54
CA LYS A 73 -10.38 -10.46 13.33
C LYS A 73 -10.48 -11.43 14.51
N GLN A 74 -10.19 -12.71 14.28
CA GLN A 74 -10.19 -13.73 15.34
C GLN A 74 -9.10 -13.44 16.40
N ALA A 75 -7.96 -12.89 15.98
CA ALA A 75 -6.90 -12.46 16.90
C ALA A 75 -7.24 -11.17 17.67
N GLY A 76 -8.40 -10.54 17.40
CA GLY A 76 -8.92 -9.39 18.15
C GLY A 76 -8.60 -8.03 17.53
N TYR A 77 -8.10 -7.96 16.30
CA TYR A 77 -7.89 -6.71 15.58
C TYR A 77 -9.19 -6.16 15.00
N CYS A 78 -9.32 -4.83 14.95
CA CYS A 78 -10.24 -4.16 14.04
C CYS A 78 -9.63 -4.19 12.64
N VAL A 79 -10.27 -4.89 11.70
CA VAL A 79 -9.77 -5.08 10.34
C VAL A 79 -10.59 -4.29 9.35
N PHE A 80 -9.91 -3.58 8.45
CA PHE A 80 -10.51 -2.84 7.35
C PHE A 80 -9.82 -3.21 6.05
N ALA A 81 -10.55 -3.15 4.95
CA ALA A 81 -10.01 -3.41 3.62
C ALA A 81 -10.66 -2.46 2.62
N LEU A 82 -9.90 -2.01 1.62
CA LEU A 82 -10.40 -1.13 0.58
C LEU A 82 -10.11 -1.69 -0.80
N ASP A 83 -10.96 -1.31 -1.75
CA ASP A 83 -10.61 -1.31 -3.17
C ASP A 83 -10.19 0.10 -3.57
N TYR A 84 -9.24 0.20 -4.49
CA TYR A 84 -8.71 1.47 -4.97
C TYR A 84 -8.26 1.37 -6.43
N GLY A 85 -8.19 2.51 -7.11
CA GLY A 85 -7.52 2.66 -8.39
C GLY A 85 -7.99 1.69 -9.47
N HIS A 86 -9.30 1.41 -9.63
CA HIS A 86 -9.83 0.43 -10.58
C HIS A 86 -9.04 -0.89 -10.53
N ARG A 87 -9.04 -1.55 -9.38
CA ARG A 87 -8.25 -2.76 -9.11
C ARG A 87 -6.73 -2.49 -9.13
N GLY A 88 -6.32 -1.29 -8.72
CA GLY A 88 -4.92 -0.90 -8.67
C GLY A 88 -4.29 -0.61 -10.04
N THR A 89 -5.06 -0.38 -11.10
CA THR A 89 -4.53 -0.10 -12.45
C THR A 89 -4.37 1.40 -12.75
N ASP A 90 -5.05 2.27 -12.00
CA ASP A 90 -4.91 3.73 -12.14
C ASP A 90 -3.55 4.22 -11.64
N LEU A 91 -3.23 5.49 -11.93
CA LEU A 91 -2.04 6.17 -11.39
C LEU A 91 -1.98 6.08 -9.87
N MET A 92 -0.79 5.76 -9.35
CA MET A 92 -0.56 5.50 -7.92
C MET A 92 -0.77 6.71 -7.02
N GLU A 93 -0.57 7.92 -7.52
CA GLU A 93 -0.80 9.15 -6.77
C GLU A 93 -2.29 9.29 -6.38
N GLY A 94 -3.20 8.97 -7.31
CA GLY A 94 -4.63 8.90 -7.07
C GLY A 94 -5.01 7.79 -6.11
N SER A 95 -4.42 6.61 -6.30
CA SER A 95 -4.59 5.43 -5.42
C SER A 95 -4.13 5.72 -3.99
N ALA A 96 -2.98 6.38 -3.82
CA ALA A 96 -2.47 6.80 -2.51
C ALA A 96 -3.36 7.85 -1.83
N ALA A 97 -3.99 8.74 -2.61
CA ALA A 97 -4.96 9.69 -2.08
C ALA A 97 -6.25 8.98 -1.59
N GLN A 98 -6.73 7.96 -2.31
CA GLN A 98 -7.84 7.13 -1.87
C GLN A 98 -7.51 6.37 -0.58
N LEU A 99 -6.30 5.81 -0.46
CA LEU A 99 -5.82 5.20 0.78
C LEU A 99 -5.79 6.20 1.95
N ARG A 100 -5.26 7.41 1.72
CA ARG A 100 -5.26 8.48 2.73
C ARG A 100 -6.68 8.74 3.26
N ASP A 101 -7.65 8.88 2.37
CA ASP A 101 -9.02 9.20 2.73
C ASP A 101 -9.68 8.03 3.46
N PHE A 102 -9.40 6.81 3.05
CA PHE A 102 -9.85 5.60 3.72
C PHE A 102 -9.25 5.49 5.14
N VAL A 103 -7.95 5.69 5.31
CA VAL A 103 -7.30 5.71 6.64
C VAL A 103 -7.90 6.77 7.53
N ASN A 104 -8.14 7.98 7.02
CA ASN A 104 -8.79 9.04 7.79
C ASN A 104 -10.19 8.63 8.28
N ARG A 105 -10.96 7.94 7.42
CA ARG A 105 -12.27 7.39 7.80
C ARG A 105 -12.16 6.31 8.87
N VAL A 106 -11.19 5.39 8.76
CA VAL A 106 -10.94 4.35 9.77
C VAL A 106 -10.60 4.99 11.12
N LEU A 107 -9.68 5.95 11.13
CA LEU A 107 -9.28 6.66 12.37
C LEU A 107 -10.48 7.39 13.01
N ALA A 108 -11.31 8.05 12.21
CA ALA A 108 -12.51 8.74 12.69
C ALA A 108 -13.55 7.78 13.28
N ALA A 109 -13.76 6.62 12.65
CA ALA A 109 -14.74 5.63 13.10
C ALA A 109 -14.27 4.89 14.37
N THR A 110 -12.99 4.59 14.48
CA THR A 110 -12.43 3.76 15.57
C THR A 110 -11.91 4.55 16.75
N GLY A 111 -11.67 5.85 16.59
CA GLY A 111 -11.03 6.70 17.58
C GLY A 111 -9.52 6.40 17.78
N ALA A 112 -8.95 5.53 16.96
CA ALA A 112 -7.52 5.20 17.01
C ALA A 112 -6.66 6.37 16.55
N ARG A 113 -5.43 6.46 17.08
CA ARG A 113 -4.46 7.50 16.67
C ARG A 113 -3.66 7.12 15.42
N LYS A 114 -3.48 5.83 15.20
CA LYS A 114 -2.75 5.27 14.06
C LYS A 114 -3.46 4.02 13.54
N VAL A 115 -3.06 3.58 12.36
CA VAL A 115 -3.39 2.26 11.79
C VAL A 115 -2.12 1.50 11.50
N SER A 116 -2.20 0.16 11.36
CA SER A 116 -1.16 -0.64 10.71
C SER A 116 -1.64 -1.02 9.31
N LEU A 117 -0.75 -0.94 8.31
CA LEU A 117 -1.04 -1.27 6.91
C LEU A 117 -0.44 -2.63 6.57
N VAL A 118 -1.22 -3.52 5.98
CA VAL A 118 -0.74 -4.77 5.39
C VAL A 118 -1.09 -4.75 3.92
N GLY A 119 -0.09 -4.80 3.07
CA GLY A 119 -0.28 -4.68 1.64
C GLY A 119 0.41 -5.79 0.85
N HIS A 120 -0.17 -6.12 -0.30
CA HIS A 120 0.39 -7.07 -1.25
C HIS A 120 0.88 -6.36 -2.50
N SER A 121 2.07 -6.72 -3.01
CA SER A 121 2.58 -6.21 -4.28
C SER A 121 2.57 -4.66 -4.31
N GLN A 122 1.93 -4.02 -5.28
CA GLN A 122 1.68 -2.58 -5.31
C GLN A 122 1.10 -2.06 -3.98
N GLY A 123 0.18 -2.80 -3.35
CA GLY A 123 -0.43 -2.42 -2.07
C GLY A 123 0.55 -2.43 -0.89
N GLY A 124 1.70 -3.08 -1.03
CA GLY A 124 2.82 -3.00 -0.07
C GLY A 124 3.79 -1.84 -0.38
N MET A 125 3.81 -1.33 -1.60
CA MET A 125 4.71 -0.25 -2.05
C MET A 125 4.01 1.12 -2.09
N MET A 126 2.84 1.22 -2.72
CA MET A 126 2.09 2.49 -2.90
C MET A 126 1.81 3.23 -1.59
N PRO A 127 1.56 2.57 -0.44
CA PRO A 127 1.41 3.27 0.83
C PRO A 127 2.61 4.11 1.22
N ARG A 128 3.82 3.81 0.76
CA ARG A 128 5.00 4.66 1.01
C ARG A 128 4.84 6.06 0.38
N TYR A 129 4.12 6.17 -0.75
CA TYR A 129 3.77 7.48 -1.32
C TYR A 129 2.84 8.26 -0.38
N TYR A 130 1.83 7.60 0.19
CA TYR A 130 0.97 8.22 1.22
C TYR A 130 1.78 8.66 2.44
N LEU A 131 2.68 7.81 2.94
CA LEU A 131 3.53 8.15 4.09
C LEU A 131 4.40 9.37 3.81
N LYS A 132 5.04 9.40 2.65
CA LYS A 132 6.07 10.39 2.31
C LYS A 132 5.49 11.73 1.87
N PHE A 133 4.44 11.71 1.05
CA PHE A 133 3.97 12.90 0.35
C PHE A 133 2.57 13.38 0.79
N LEU A 134 1.77 12.53 1.43
CA LEU A 134 0.38 12.85 1.78
C LEU A 134 0.12 12.90 3.30
N GLY A 135 1.19 13.02 4.10
CA GLY A 135 1.10 13.20 5.55
C GLY A 135 0.75 11.94 6.35
N GLY A 136 0.98 10.75 5.76
CA GLY A 136 0.66 9.47 6.39
C GLY A 136 1.60 9.05 7.52
N ALA A 137 2.86 9.50 7.54
CA ALA A 137 3.87 9.01 8.48
C ALA A 137 3.49 9.17 9.96
N GLY A 138 2.69 10.18 10.31
CA GLY A 138 2.18 10.38 11.68
C GLY A 138 0.95 9.52 12.04
N LYS A 139 0.33 8.86 11.06
CA LYS A 139 -0.93 8.12 11.20
C LYS A 139 -0.78 6.61 11.03
N VAL A 140 0.42 6.14 10.70
CA VAL A 140 0.72 4.72 10.48
C VAL A 140 1.74 4.27 11.51
N ASP A 141 1.53 3.09 12.06
CA ASP A 141 2.45 2.42 12.99
C ASP A 141 3.33 1.43 12.24
N ASP A 142 2.72 0.51 11.50
CA ASP A 142 3.40 -0.48 10.68
C ASP A 142 3.01 -0.36 9.21
N LEU A 143 3.97 -0.59 8.33
CA LEU A 143 3.76 -0.94 6.94
C LEU A 143 4.39 -2.30 6.67
N ILE A 144 3.54 -3.32 6.44
CA ILE A 144 3.93 -4.70 6.20
C ILE A 144 3.61 -5.02 4.74
N GLY A 145 4.64 -5.22 3.93
CA GLY A 145 4.50 -5.56 2.51
C GLY A 145 4.75 -7.05 2.27
N LEU A 146 3.80 -7.71 1.62
CA LEU A 146 3.93 -9.07 1.08
C LEU A 146 4.29 -8.94 -0.40
N ALA A 147 5.46 -9.39 -0.81
CA ALA A 147 6.01 -9.28 -2.17
C ALA A 147 5.88 -7.85 -2.77
N PRO A 148 6.28 -6.78 -2.05
CA PRO A 148 6.04 -5.41 -2.50
C PRO A 148 6.98 -5.00 -3.64
N SER A 149 6.47 -4.26 -4.64
CA SER A 149 7.27 -3.73 -5.76
C SER A 149 8.07 -2.47 -5.41
N ASN A 150 8.78 -2.44 -4.26
CA ASN A 150 9.39 -1.24 -3.69
C ASN A 150 10.40 -0.54 -4.61
N HIS A 151 11.22 -1.28 -5.36
CA HIS A 151 12.17 -0.74 -6.35
C HIS A 151 11.76 -1.16 -7.77
N GLY A 152 10.51 -1.62 -7.92
CA GLY A 152 9.93 -1.99 -9.20
C GLY A 152 10.30 -3.38 -9.69
N THR A 153 9.92 -3.63 -10.92
CA THR A 153 10.15 -4.90 -11.60
C THR A 153 10.74 -4.69 -12.98
N SER A 154 11.58 -5.63 -13.41
CA SER A 154 12.05 -5.74 -14.80
C SER A 154 11.14 -6.66 -15.65
N ASN A 155 9.99 -7.08 -15.14
CA ASN A 155 9.05 -7.93 -15.87
C ASN A 155 8.49 -7.19 -17.10
N PRO A 156 8.71 -7.69 -18.33
CA PRO A 156 8.28 -7.01 -19.55
C PRO A 156 6.75 -6.91 -19.69
N GLY A 157 6.00 -7.76 -19.01
CA GLY A 157 4.53 -7.70 -19.00
C GLY A 157 3.98 -6.40 -18.44
N ALA A 158 4.64 -5.81 -17.44
CA ALA A 158 4.25 -4.52 -16.88
C ALA A 158 4.29 -3.40 -17.94
N LEU A 159 5.38 -3.32 -18.72
CA LEU A 159 5.54 -2.32 -19.78
C LEU A 159 4.57 -2.53 -20.95
N LEU A 160 4.23 -3.78 -21.28
CA LEU A 160 3.24 -4.08 -22.33
C LEU A 160 1.85 -3.59 -21.94
N LEU A 161 1.45 -3.77 -20.68
CA LEU A 161 0.14 -3.33 -20.19
C LEU A 161 0.02 -1.81 -20.10
N ASP A 162 1.09 -1.12 -19.70
CA ASP A 162 1.18 0.34 -19.70
C ASP A 162 1.08 0.89 -21.14
N GLY A 163 1.90 0.37 -22.05
CA GLY A 163 1.89 0.79 -23.46
C GLY A 163 0.57 0.54 -24.18
N ALA A 164 -0.24 -0.40 -23.71
CA ALA A 164 -1.59 -0.65 -24.19
C ALA A 164 -2.66 0.28 -23.57
N GLY A 165 -2.29 1.13 -22.58
CA GLY A 165 -3.21 1.98 -21.84
C GLY A 165 -4.16 1.19 -20.92
N ALA A 166 -3.78 -0.03 -20.57
CA ALA A 166 -4.61 -0.92 -19.74
C ALA A 166 -4.25 -0.87 -18.24
N CYS A 167 -3.08 -0.29 -17.90
CA CYS A 167 -2.58 -0.27 -16.54
C CYS A 167 -1.52 0.83 -16.35
N ASP A 168 -1.93 2.03 -16.03
CA ASP A 168 -1.01 3.17 -15.79
C ASP A 168 -0.04 2.89 -14.64
N SER A 169 -0.53 2.23 -13.58
CA SER A 169 0.30 1.83 -12.43
C SER A 169 1.37 0.81 -12.80
N CYS A 170 1.17 0.02 -13.86
CA CYS A 170 2.17 -0.96 -14.30
C CYS A 170 3.44 -0.28 -14.81
N GLY A 171 3.31 0.79 -15.59
CA GLY A 171 4.45 1.62 -16.01
C GLY A 171 5.15 2.28 -14.82
N GLN A 172 4.38 2.75 -13.84
CA GLN A 172 4.94 3.32 -12.61
C GLN A 172 5.70 2.28 -11.76
N GLN A 173 5.38 0.99 -11.86
CA GLN A 173 6.08 -0.11 -11.19
C GLN A 173 7.30 -0.62 -11.96
N ALA A 174 7.56 -0.14 -13.18
CA ALA A 174 8.76 -0.53 -13.90
C ALA A 174 10.01 -0.01 -13.19
N THR A 175 11.06 -0.82 -13.13
CA THR A 175 12.36 -0.43 -12.56
C THR A 175 12.87 0.84 -13.23
N GLY A 176 13.23 1.85 -12.43
CA GLY A 176 13.74 3.13 -12.92
C GLY A 176 12.67 4.10 -13.41
N SER A 177 11.37 3.79 -13.24
CA SER A 177 10.30 4.75 -13.52
C SER A 177 10.47 6.07 -12.75
N ALA A 178 9.94 7.16 -13.29
CA ALA A 178 9.98 8.46 -12.62
C ALA A 178 9.27 8.43 -11.25
N PHE A 179 8.18 7.65 -11.15
CA PHE A 179 7.45 7.46 -9.90
C PHE A 179 8.34 6.81 -8.83
N LEU A 180 8.97 5.67 -9.12
CA LEU A 180 9.83 4.96 -8.16
C LEU A 180 11.12 5.72 -7.85
N THR A 181 11.69 6.41 -8.84
CA THR A 181 12.84 7.29 -8.62
C THR A 181 12.52 8.38 -7.62
N ASN A 182 11.36 9.03 -7.73
CA ASN A 182 10.89 10.04 -6.78
C ASN A 182 10.53 9.42 -5.41
N LEU A 183 9.85 8.28 -5.40
CA LEU A 183 9.45 7.59 -4.16
C LEU A 183 10.65 7.18 -3.32
N ASN A 184 11.69 6.65 -3.97
CA ASN A 184 12.90 6.13 -3.31
C ASN A 184 13.98 7.18 -3.08
N ALA A 185 13.82 8.42 -3.60
CA ALA A 185 14.80 9.49 -3.39
C ALA A 185 14.92 9.87 -1.91
N GLY A 186 16.15 9.95 -1.39
CA GLY A 186 16.42 10.28 0.01
C GLY A 186 15.99 9.16 0.97
N ASP A 187 15.18 9.48 1.98
CA ASP A 187 14.66 8.48 2.94
C ASP A 187 13.52 7.68 2.31
N GLU A 188 13.74 6.38 2.08
CA GLU A 188 12.74 5.47 1.54
C GLU A 188 11.81 4.87 2.60
N THR A 189 12.15 5.06 3.89
CA THR A 189 11.39 4.59 5.06
C THR A 189 11.01 5.74 6.00
N PRO A 190 10.24 6.74 5.51
CA PRO A 190 10.04 7.98 6.21
C PRO A 190 9.32 7.82 7.55
N GLY A 191 9.72 8.65 8.51
CA GLY A 191 9.07 8.80 9.80
C GLY A 191 9.44 7.72 10.82
N SER A 192 8.57 7.55 11.83
CA SER A 192 8.72 6.53 12.89
C SER A 192 7.91 5.25 12.58
N VAL A 193 7.59 5.02 11.32
CA VAL A 193 6.86 3.83 10.87
C VAL A 193 7.77 2.61 10.93
N SER A 194 7.24 1.48 11.34
CA SER A 194 7.92 0.19 11.30
C SER A 194 7.69 -0.49 9.95
N TYR A 195 8.75 -0.85 9.25
CA TYR A 195 8.65 -1.45 7.93
C TYR A 195 9.02 -2.94 7.99
N THR A 196 8.12 -3.78 7.51
CA THR A 196 8.39 -5.22 7.34
C THR A 196 8.12 -5.61 5.90
N VAL A 197 9.11 -6.19 5.25
CA VAL A 197 8.97 -6.79 3.93
C VAL A 197 9.05 -8.30 4.06
N VAL A 198 8.05 -9.01 3.57
CA VAL A 198 8.03 -10.47 3.45
C VAL A 198 8.03 -10.84 1.99
N GLU A 199 9.05 -11.58 1.56
CA GLU A 199 9.33 -11.84 0.17
C GLU A 199 9.65 -13.31 -0.06
N THR A 200 9.44 -13.77 -1.29
CA THR A 200 9.76 -15.13 -1.75
C THR A 200 10.80 -15.11 -2.88
N ARG A 201 11.72 -16.07 -2.87
CA ARG A 201 12.67 -16.21 -3.99
C ARG A 201 12.01 -16.65 -5.30
N TYR A 202 10.78 -17.12 -5.23
CA TYR A 202 10.00 -17.61 -6.37
C TYR A 202 9.08 -16.54 -6.95
N ASP A 203 9.31 -15.26 -6.59
CA ASP A 203 8.54 -14.16 -7.16
C ASP A 203 8.84 -14.01 -8.66
N GLU A 204 7.82 -14.26 -9.48
CA GLU A 204 7.87 -14.17 -10.94
C GLU A 204 7.30 -12.86 -11.48
N VAL A 205 6.77 -12.01 -10.60
CA VAL A 205 6.20 -10.69 -10.94
C VAL A 205 7.17 -9.58 -10.57
N VAL A 206 7.67 -9.56 -9.33
CA VAL A 206 8.67 -8.58 -8.87
C VAL A 206 10.08 -9.15 -9.12
N ILE A 207 10.64 -8.82 -10.26
CA ILE A 207 11.95 -9.35 -10.73
C ILE A 207 13.00 -8.24 -10.77
N PRO A 208 14.16 -8.46 -10.13
CA PRO A 208 14.50 -9.56 -9.23
C PRO A 208 13.74 -9.43 -7.90
N TYR A 209 13.45 -10.53 -7.22
CA TYR A 209 12.72 -10.52 -5.94
C TYR A 209 13.40 -9.59 -4.89
N THR A 210 14.71 -9.41 -4.97
CA THR A 210 15.46 -8.52 -4.07
C THR A 210 15.10 -7.04 -4.24
N SER A 211 14.42 -6.66 -5.33
CA SER A 211 13.92 -5.30 -5.52
C SER A 211 12.78 -4.93 -4.58
N ALA A 212 12.21 -5.92 -3.89
CA ALA A 212 11.22 -5.71 -2.83
C ALA A 212 11.83 -5.14 -1.54
N PHE A 213 13.10 -5.39 -1.26
CA PHE A 213 13.71 -5.07 0.03
C PHE A 213 13.96 -3.57 0.20
N LEU A 214 13.70 -3.09 1.43
CA LEU A 214 13.92 -1.70 1.82
C LEU A 214 15.21 -1.57 2.65
N SER A 215 15.81 -0.40 2.62
CA SER A 215 16.89 -0.01 3.52
C SER A 215 16.42 1.09 4.48
N GLY A 216 16.70 0.92 5.78
CA GLY A 216 16.29 1.87 6.81
C GLY A 216 16.47 1.29 8.20
N ALA A 217 16.62 2.16 9.19
CA ALA A 217 16.90 1.74 10.56
C ALA A 217 15.73 0.96 11.21
N ASN A 218 14.49 1.24 10.79
CA ASN A 218 13.28 0.63 11.35
C ASN A 218 12.65 -0.36 10.37
N THR A 219 13.49 -1.22 9.77
CA THR A 219 13.11 -2.12 8.69
C THR A 219 13.56 -3.55 8.98
N THR A 220 12.69 -4.51 8.73
CA THR A 220 13.01 -5.94 8.68
C THR A 220 12.62 -6.50 7.31
N ASN A 221 13.60 -7.02 6.58
CA ASN A 221 13.40 -7.75 5.34
C ASN A 221 13.47 -9.25 5.60
N VAL A 222 12.44 -9.97 5.19
CA VAL A 222 12.29 -11.41 5.36
C VAL A 222 12.23 -12.08 4.00
N LEU A 223 13.10 -13.05 3.77
CA LEU A 223 12.97 -14.02 2.69
C LEU A 223 12.39 -15.31 3.28
N LEU A 224 11.21 -15.74 2.84
CA LEU A 224 10.50 -16.91 3.39
C LEU A 224 11.41 -18.14 3.45
N GLN A 225 12.13 -18.43 2.37
CA GLN A 225 12.97 -19.61 2.26
C GLN A 225 14.23 -19.55 3.13
N SER A 226 14.56 -18.41 3.76
CA SER A 226 15.64 -18.37 4.76
C SER A 226 15.22 -18.98 6.09
N ARG A 227 13.93 -19.12 6.33
CA ARG A 227 13.36 -19.74 7.54
C ARG A 227 12.68 -21.05 7.26
N CYS A 228 12.00 -21.15 6.12
CA CYS A 228 11.27 -22.33 5.66
C CYS A 228 11.77 -22.72 4.26
N PRO A 229 12.89 -23.45 4.14
CA PRO A 229 13.55 -23.73 2.86
C PRO A 229 12.69 -24.47 1.83
N LEU A 230 11.66 -25.19 2.28
CA LEU A 230 10.74 -25.95 1.43
C LEU A 230 9.47 -25.15 1.07
N ASP A 231 9.38 -23.91 1.50
CA ASP A 231 8.30 -23.02 1.10
C ASP A 231 8.44 -22.70 -0.41
N VAL A 232 7.36 -22.91 -1.15
CA VAL A 232 7.31 -22.74 -2.62
C VAL A 232 6.28 -21.68 -3.02
N SER A 233 5.80 -20.90 -2.07
CA SER A 233 4.88 -19.80 -2.40
C SER A 233 5.55 -18.81 -3.37
N GLU A 234 4.76 -18.30 -4.29
CA GLU A 234 5.15 -17.36 -5.32
C GLU A 234 4.38 -16.03 -5.14
N HIS A 235 4.49 -15.11 -6.06
CA HIS A 235 3.97 -13.75 -5.91
C HIS A 235 2.49 -13.68 -5.51
N LEU A 236 1.64 -14.50 -6.16
CA LEU A 236 0.19 -14.44 -5.93
C LEU A 236 -0.24 -15.26 -4.71
N SER A 237 0.43 -16.38 -4.47
CA SER A 237 0.09 -17.27 -3.36
C SER A 237 0.62 -16.83 -2.00
N ILE A 238 1.58 -15.92 -1.95
CA ILE A 238 2.16 -15.40 -0.69
C ILE A 238 1.09 -14.83 0.27
N ILE A 239 0.01 -14.28 -0.25
CA ILE A 239 -1.11 -13.77 0.56
C ILE A 239 -1.95 -14.88 1.22
N TYR A 240 -1.77 -16.12 0.81
CA TYR A 240 -2.39 -17.31 1.37
C TYR A 240 -1.39 -18.22 2.08
N ASP A 241 -0.12 -17.80 2.11
CA ASP A 241 0.94 -18.59 2.69
C ASP A 241 0.96 -18.49 4.22
N ALA A 242 1.04 -19.66 4.88
CA ALA A 242 1.01 -19.76 6.33
C ALA A 242 2.22 -19.12 7.01
N VAL A 243 3.39 -19.21 6.37
CA VAL A 243 4.64 -18.67 6.92
C VAL A 243 4.63 -17.14 6.78
N ALA A 244 4.20 -16.63 5.62
CA ALA A 244 4.04 -15.19 5.41
C ALA A 244 3.05 -14.58 6.41
N LEU A 245 1.91 -15.23 6.65
CA LEU A 245 0.92 -14.77 7.64
C LEU A 245 1.47 -14.72 9.07
N ARG A 246 2.30 -15.69 9.46
CA ARG A 246 2.96 -15.66 10.77
C ARG A 246 3.95 -14.50 10.92
N TRP A 247 4.59 -14.09 9.84
CA TRP A 247 5.42 -12.88 9.82
C TRP A 247 4.59 -11.60 9.96
N VAL A 248 3.43 -11.54 9.31
CA VAL A 248 2.48 -10.42 9.50
C VAL A 248 2.04 -10.34 10.97
N GLU A 249 1.64 -11.47 11.56
CA GLU A 249 1.23 -11.55 12.98
C GLU A 249 2.37 -11.16 13.93
N ASN A 250 3.61 -11.59 13.62
CA ASN A 250 4.77 -11.21 14.42
C ASN A 250 5.03 -9.69 14.38
N ALA A 251 4.91 -9.07 13.21
CA ALA A 251 5.06 -7.61 13.08
C ALA A 251 3.96 -6.85 13.83
N LEU A 252 2.70 -7.22 13.63
CA LEU A 252 1.55 -6.57 14.27
C LEU A 252 1.49 -6.75 15.79
N GLY A 253 2.07 -7.83 16.30
CA GLY A 253 2.01 -8.20 17.73
C GLY A 253 3.09 -7.56 18.60
N ARG A 254 3.91 -6.66 18.07
CA ARG A 254 5.04 -6.06 18.80
C ARG A 254 5.26 -4.60 18.41
N SER A 255 5.99 -3.87 19.22
CA SER A 255 6.51 -2.56 18.82
C SER A 255 7.74 -2.73 17.92
N GLY A 256 7.83 -1.92 16.85
CA GLY A 256 8.88 -2.05 15.84
C GLY A 256 8.55 -3.09 14.75
N PRO A 257 9.40 -3.23 13.72
CA PRO A 257 9.17 -4.17 12.63
C PRO A 257 9.22 -5.63 13.11
N ALA A 258 8.88 -6.59 12.26
CA ALA A 258 8.98 -8.01 12.60
C ALA A 258 10.35 -8.36 13.21
N ASP A 259 10.36 -9.24 14.20
CA ASP A 259 11.59 -9.67 14.85
C ASP A 259 12.46 -10.49 13.87
N PRO A 260 13.65 -10.03 13.49
CA PRO A 260 14.49 -10.76 12.55
C PRO A 260 14.97 -12.12 13.11
N SER A 261 14.86 -12.34 14.43
CA SER A 261 15.18 -13.62 15.06
C SER A 261 13.99 -14.60 15.10
N PHE A 262 12.78 -14.15 14.74
CA PHE A 262 11.58 -14.97 14.76
C PHE A 262 11.73 -16.26 13.93
N ARG A 263 11.17 -17.33 14.44
CA ARG A 263 11.18 -18.67 13.83
C ARG A 263 9.74 -19.13 13.64
N PRO A 264 9.12 -18.83 12.50
CA PRO A 264 7.77 -19.32 12.21
C PRO A 264 7.74 -20.84 12.11
N SER A 265 6.60 -21.44 12.42
CA SER A 265 6.34 -22.83 12.00
C SER A 265 6.25 -22.86 10.48
N CYS A 266 6.87 -23.85 9.84
CA CYS A 266 6.80 -24.06 8.38
C CYS A 266 5.64 -25.01 7.99
N LEU A 267 4.78 -25.37 8.93
CA LEU A 267 3.61 -26.21 8.67
C LEU A 267 2.43 -25.35 8.20
N PRO A 268 1.49 -25.91 7.43
CA PRO A 268 0.23 -25.26 7.09
C PRO A 268 -0.51 -24.72 8.33
N LEU A 269 -1.49 -23.82 8.08
CA LEU A 269 -2.35 -23.24 9.12
C LEU A 269 -3.34 -24.27 9.65
#